data_07cc421707d94434df0cbb9c9361507a
#
_entry.id   07cc421707d94434df0cbb9c9361507a
#
_cell.length_a   1.000
_cell.length_b   1.000
_cell.length_c   1.000
_cell.angle_alpha   90.00
_cell.angle_beta   90.00
_cell.angle_gamma   90.00
#
_symmetry.space_group_name_H-M   'P 1'
#
loop_
_entity.id
_entity.type
_entity.pdbx_description
1 polymer ?
#
loop_
_entity_poly.entity_id
_entity_poly.type
_entity_poly.pdbx_seq_one_letter_code
_entity_poly.pdbx_strand_id
1 'polypeptide(L)'
;MNKNVKPNNPMKVITGPDTRWSYANVWEPKSINGGTPKYSVSLIIPKSDTKTLTKIQAAIEAAYKEGEAKLKGNGKSVPPLTAIKTPLRDGDTERPDDPAYAGCYFVNANATSAPGIVDVDRNPILTRSEVYSGVYGRASITFYAFNSSGNRGIACGLNNLQKVRDGEPLGGKASAEADFATDEDDDFLD
;
A
#
# COMPACT_ATOMS: atom_id res chain seq x y z
N MET A 1 12.66 23.38 29.08
CA MET A 1 12.19 21.98 28.92
C MET A 1 12.17 21.64 27.43
N ASN A 2 13.24 21.01 26.97
CA ASN A 2 13.30 20.56 25.57
C ASN A 2 12.56 19.24 25.44
N LYS A 3 11.31 19.32 25.05
CA LYS A 3 10.67 18.18 24.44
C LYS A 3 11.30 18.04 23.05
N ASN A 4 12.13 17.01 22.86
CA ASN A 4 12.59 16.59 21.55
C ASN A 4 11.35 16.16 20.72
N VAL A 5 10.66 17.14 20.18
CA VAL A 5 9.69 16.91 19.13
C VAL A 5 10.54 16.53 17.92
N LYS A 6 10.60 15.24 17.60
CA LYS A 6 11.18 14.80 16.33
C LYS A 6 10.52 15.63 15.22
N PRO A 7 11.30 16.24 14.32
CA PRO A 7 10.72 17.02 13.24
C PRO A 7 9.73 16.11 12.49
N ASN A 8 8.52 16.62 12.30
CA ASN A 8 7.48 15.90 11.58
C ASN A 8 7.95 15.69 10.13
N ASN A 9 8.10 14.42 9.70
CA ASN A 9 8.49 14.15 8.32
C ASN A 9 7.29 14.45 7.40
N PRO A 10 7.36 15.50 6.54
CA PRO A 10 6.24 15.89 5.69
C PRO A 10 5.91 14.88 4.60
N MET A 11 6.82 13.94 4.33
CA MET A 11 6.66 12.88 3.33
C MET A 11 6.05 11.61 3.93
N LYS A 12 5.88 11.53 5.25
CA LYS A 12 5.30 10.37 5.94
C LYS A 12 3.80 10.57 6.16
N VAL A 13 3.04 9.53 5.86
CA VAL A 13 1.59 9.51 6.06
C VAL A 13 1.19 8.26 6.84
N ILE A 14 0.24 8.43 7.75
CA ILE A 14 -0.48 7.31 8.35
C ILE A 14 -1.90 7.34 7.82
N THR A 15 -2.30 6.27 7.13
CA THR A 15 -3.62 6.18 6.51
C THR A 15 -4.72 5.97 7.55
N GLY A 16 -5.96 6.21 7.15
CA GLY A 16 -7.13 6.01 8.02
C GLY A 16 -7.48 4.54 8.25
N PRO A 17 -8.41 4.27 9.20
CA PRO A 17 -8.77 2.91 9.59
C PRO A 17 -9.60 2.15 8.55
N ASP A 18 -10.14 2.83 7.54
CA ASP A 18 -10.91 2.21 6.45
C ASP A 18 -10.05 1.87 5.24
N THR A 19 -8.75 2.05 5.33
CA THR A 19 -7.80 1.55 4.34
C THR A 19 -7.82 0.03 4.33
N ARG A 20 -7.94 -0.57 3.15
CA ARG A 20 -7.96 -2.02 2.98
C ARG A 20 -6.66 -2.50 2.35
N TRP A 21 -6.14 -3.62 2.83
CA TRP A 21 -4.89 -4.18 2.33
C TRP A 21 -5.17 -5.26 1.30
N SER A 22 -4.60 -5.11 0.12
CA SER A 22 -4.71 -6.06 -0.98
C SER A 22 -3.31 -6.43 -1.50
N TYR A 23 -3.19 -7.57 -2.14
CA TYR A 23 -1.89 -8.08 -2.58
C TYR A 23 -0.85 -7.99 -1.48
N ALA A 24 -1.23 -8.46 -0.28
CA ALA A 24 -0.44 -8.32 0.94
C ALA A 24 0.70 -9.35 1.00
N ASN A 25 1.89 -8.94 0.57
CA ASN A 25 3.12 -9.70 0.68
C ASN A 25 3.94 -9.13 1.85
N VAL A 26 3.40 -9.25 3.06
CA VAL A 26 3.91 -8.56 4.25
C VAL A 26 4.60 -9.50 5.24
N TRP A 27 4.40 -10.80 5.10
CA TRP A 27 5.07 -11.83 5.90
C TRP A 27 6.37 -12.31 5.25
N GLU A 28 6.37 -12.40 3.92
CA GLU A 28 7.51 -12.83 3.13
C GLU A 28 7.68 -11.91 1.92
N PRO A 29 8.93 -11.59 1.54
CA PRO A 29 9.17 -10.78 0.36
C PRO A 29 8.90 -11.59 -0.89
N LYS A 30 8.45 -10.90 -1.93
CA LYS A 30 8.18 -11.49 -3.23
C LYS A 30 9.01 -10.82 -4.31
N SER A 31 9.64 -11.62 -5.14
CA SER A 31 10.35 -11.15 -6.32
C SER A 31 9.41 -11.03 -7.51
N ILE A 32 9.49 -9.91 -8.22
CA ILE A 32 8.76 -9.66 -9.45
C ILE A 32 9.77 -9.63 -10.59
N ASN A 33 9.54 -10.45 -11.63
CA ASN A 33 10.40 -10.53 -12.81
C ASN A 33 11.89 -10.77 -12.51
N GLY A 34 12.19 -11.60 -11.50
CA GLY A 34 13.57 -11.90 -11.14
C GLY A 34 14.33 -10.78 -10.42
N GLY A 35 13.63 -9.70 -10.05
CA GLY A 35 14.20 -8.59 -9.29
C GLY A 35 14.44 -8.92 -7.82
N THR A 36 14.97 -7.95 -7.08
CA THR A 36 15.14 -8.05 -5.63
C THR A 36 13.80 -8.33 -4.94
N PRO A 37 13.71 -9.37 -4.08
CA PRO A 37 12.49 -9.63 -3.32
C PRO A 37 12.13 -8.44 -2.43
N LYS A 38 10.84 -8.08 -2.42
CA LYS A 38 10.31 -6.97 -1.60
C LYS A 38 9.03 -7.37 -0.90
N TYR A 39 8.86 -6.84 0.30
CA TYR A 39 7.57 -6.79 0.97
C TYR A 39 6.74 -5.72 0.29
N SER A 40 5.46 -5.98 0.08
CA SER A 40 4.58 -5.06 -0.64
C SER A 40 3.13 -5.21 -0.22
N VAL A 41 2.36 -4.16 -0.44
CA VAL A 41 0.92 -4.14 -0.22
C VAL A 41 0.30 -3.07 -1.10
N SER A 42 -0.88 -3.35 -1.63
CA SER A 42 -1.74 -2.35 -2.27
C SER A 42 -2.71 -1.80 -1.22
N LEU A 43 -2.61 -0.52 -0.96
CA LEU A 43 -3.44 0.18 0.03
C LEU A 43 -4.63 0.80 -0.68
N ILE A 44 -5.81 0.27 -0.42
CA ILE A 44 -7.07 0.72 -1.03
C ILE A 44 -7.72 1.72 -0.08
N ILE A 45 -7.90 2.96 -0.55
CA ILE A 45 -8.35 4.09 0.25
C ILE A 45 -9.67 4.60 -0.31
N PRO A 46 -10.77 4.57 0.47
CA PRO A 46 -12.05 5.10 0.01
C PRO A 46 -11.92 6.56 -0.43
N LYS A 47 -12.57 6.93 -1.54
CA LYS A 47 -12.61 8.32 -2.01
C LYS A 47 -13.27 9.25 -1.00
N SER A 48 -14.10 8.71 -0.11
CA SER A 48 -14.70 9.43 1.02
C SER A 48 -13.73 9.76 2.15
N ASP A 49 -12.59 9.07 2.22
CA ASP A 49 -11.53 9.37 3.20
C ASP A 49 -10.66 10.54 2.73
N THR A 50 -11.26 11.71 2.68
CA THR A 50 -10.63 12.94 2.18
C THR A 50 -9.44 13.36 3.03
N LYS A 51 -9.47 13.05 4.33
CA LYS A 51 -8.36 13.36 5.25
C LYS A 51 -7.08 12.61 4.87
N THR A 52 -7.17 11.30 4.64
CA THR A 52 -6.02 10.50 4.19
C THR A 52 -5.54 10.95 2.80
N LEU A 53 -6.46 11.17 1.87
CA LEU A 53 -6.11 11.58 0.51
C LEU A 53 -5.44 12.95 0.47
N THR A 54 -5.89 13.90 1.27
CA THR A 54 -5.24 15.22 1.40
C THR A 54 -3.82 15.11 1.94
N LYS A 55 -3.61 14.26 2.94
CA LYS A 55 -2.27 13.99 3.49
C LYS A 55 -1.35 13.35 2.46
N ILE A 56 -1.85 12.40 1.69
CA ILE A 56 -1.08 11.73 0.63
C ILE A 56 -0.66 12.73 -0.45
N GLN A 57 -1.56 13.56 -0.91
CA GLN A 57 -1.25 14.59 -1.91
C GLN A 57 -0.21 15.58 -1.40
N ALA A 58 -0.34 16.03 -0.16
CA ALA A 58 0.65 16.92 0.46
C ALA A 58 2.03 16.26 0.59
N ALA A 59 2.05 14.98 0.96
CA ALA A 59 3.30 14.21 1.08
C ALA A 59 3.97 13.95 -0.27
N ILE A 60 3.20 13.72 -1.33
CA ILE A 60 3.72 13.59 -2.70
C ILE A 60 4.35 14.91 -3.16
N GLU A 61 3.70 16.02 -2.91
CA GLU A 61 4.25 17.35 -3.23
C GLU A 61 5.53 17.66 -2.44
N ALA A 62 5.56 17.28 -1.16
CA ALA A 62 6.75 17.43 -0.32
C ALA A 62 7.91 16.56 -0.83
N ALA A 63 7.64 15.31 -1.23
CA ALA A 63 8.63 14.41 -1.82
C ALA A 63 9.16 14.97 -3.17
N TYR A 64 8.30 15.55 -3.95
CA TYR A 64 8.67 16.22 -5.21
C TYR A 64 9.64 17.37 -4.96
N LYS A 65 9.33 18.27 -4.04
CA LYS A 65 10.18 19.40 -3.69
C LYS A 65 11.53 18.98 -3.11
N GLU A 66 11.51 18.01 -2.20
CA GLU A 66 12.73 17.47 -1.59
C GLU A 66 13.62 16.78 -2.62
N GLY A 67 13.02 16.13 -3.61
CA GLY A 67 13.71 15.34 -4.62
C GLY A 67 14.01 16.06 -5.93
N GLU A 68 13.89 17.37 -6.02
CA GLU A 68 14.08 18.14 -7.27
C GLU A 68 15.41 17.85 -7.95
N ALA A 69 16.51 17.80 -7.20
CA ALA A 69 17.83 17.52 -7.75
C ALA A 69 17.92 16.12 -8.36
N LYS A 70 17.30 15.13 -7.71
CA LYS A 70 17.24 13.75 -8.21
C LYS A 70 16.37 13.64 -9.46
N LEU A 71 15.23 14.30 -9.48
CA LEU A 71 14.30 14.32 -10.61
C LEU A 71 14.89 15.06 -11.82
N LYS A 72 15.67 16.10 -11.58
CA LYS A 72 16.40 16.80 -12.63
C LYS A 72 17.47 15.90 -13.27
N GLY A 73 18.22 15.16 -12.45
CA GLY A 73 19.31 14.31 -12.91
C GLY A 73 20.30 15.09 -13.80
N ASN A 74 20.58 14.56 -14.98
CA ASN A 74 21.42 15.19 -16.00
C ASN A 74 20.63 16.13 -16.95
N GLY A 75 19.35 16.36 -16.66
CA GLY A 75 18.49 17.23 -17.47
C GLY A 75 18.75 18.71 -17.25
N LYS A 76 18.12 19.55 -18.09
CA LYS A 76 18.23 21.02 -18.00
C LYS A 76 17.31 21.63 -16.96
N SER A 77 16.23 20.94 -16.61
CA SER A 77 15.21 21.42 -15.67
C SER A 77 14.57 20.25 -14.93
N VAL A 78 13.93 20.58 -13.79
CA VAL A 78 13.11 19.60 -13.04
C VAL A 78 11.83 19.36 -13.84
N PRO A 79 11.48 18.09 -14.18
CA PRO A 79 10.22 17.81 -14.84
C PRO A 79 9.05 18.20 -13.94
N PRO A 80 7.92 18.70 -14.50
CA PRO A 80 6.75 19.00 -13.69
C PRO A 80 6.15 17.73 -13.08
N LEU A 81 5.51 17.88 -11.93
CA LEU A 81 4.90 16.72 -11.22
C LEU A 81 3.92 15.96 -12.09
N THR A 82 3.21 16.63 -12.98
CA THR A 82 2.26 16.03 -13.93
C THR A 82 2.91 15.17 -15.01
N ALA A 83 4.22 15.32 -15.24
CA ALA A 83 4.96 14.61 -16.27
C ALA A 83 5.72 13.38 -15.74
N ILE A 84 5.71 13.16 -14.44
CA ILE A 84 6.40 12.03 -13.80
C ILE A 84 5.39 11.04 -13.23
N LYS A 85 5.85 9.82 -12.93
CA LYS A 85 5.02 8.79 -12.30
C LYS A 85 4.67 9.19 -10.86
N THR A 86 3.40 9.12 -10.52
CA THR A 86 2.91 9.33 -9.16
C THR A 86 2.25 8.06 -8.63
N PRO A 87 2.37 7.78 -7.32
CA PRO A 87 1.93 6.50 -6.77
C PRO A 87 0.44 6.43 -6.44
N LEU A 88 -0.27 7.57 -6.39
CA LEU A 88 -1.71 7.59 -6.11
C LEU A 88 -2.48 7.34 -7.39
N ARG A 89 -3.28 6.26 -7.42
CA ARG A 89 -3.99 5.78 -8.59
C ARG A 89 -5.49 5.68 -8.32
N ASP A 90 -6.29 5.91 -9.35
CA ASP A 90 -7.75 5.80 -9.28
C ASP A 90 -8.18 4.35 -9.57
N GLY A 91 -8.80 3.71 -8.59
CA GLY A 91 -9.26 2.32 -8.72
C GLY A 91 -10.35 2.15 -9.77
N ASP A 92 -11.23 3.13 -9.93
CA ASP A 92 -12.31 3.07 -10.91
C ASP A 92 -11.81 3.08 -12.35
N THR A 93 -10.67 3.73 -12.62
CA THR A 93 -10.08 3.81 -13.95
C THR A 93 -9.02 2.74 -14.22
N GLU A 94 -8.21 2.40 -13.23
CA GLU A 94 -7.09 1.46 -13.39
C GLU A 94 -7.41 0.02 -13.01
N ARG A 95 -8.46 -0.18 -12.21
CA ARG A 95 -8.95 -1.50 -11.76
C ARG A 95 -10.47 -1.63 -11.91
N PRO A 96 -11.02 -1.33 -13.10
CA PRO A 96 -12.49 -1.25 -13.28
C PRO A 96 -13.20 -2.58 -13.06
N ASP A 97 -12.51 -3.70 -13.24
CA ASP A 97 -13.08 -5.05 -13.11
C ASP A 97 -12.90 -5.64 -11.71
N ASP A 98 -12.24 -4.94 -10.80
CA ASP A 98 -12.03 -5.39 -9.42
C ASP A 98 -12.94 -4.62 -8.46
N PRO A 99 -13.99 -5.26 -7.91
CA PRO A 99 -14.94 -4.58 -7.02
C PRO A 99 -14.31 -4.04 -5.73
N ALA A 100 -13.18 -4.60 -5.29
CA ALA A 100 -12.48 -4.11 -4.11
C ALA A 100 -11.92 -2.69 -4.29
N TYR A 101 -11.68 -2.28 -5.53
CA TYR A 101 -11.14 -0.96 -5.87
C TYR A 101 -12.22 0.06 -6.25
N ALA A 102 -13.47 -0.38 -6.38
CA ALA A 102 -14.57 0.51 -6.75
C ALA A 102 -14.78 1.63 -5.72
N GLY A 103 -14.88 2.86 -6.19
CA GLY A 103 -15.03 4.04 -5.34
C GLY A 103 -13.80 4.37 -4.49
N CYS A 104 -12.64 3.86 -4.85
CA CYS A 104 -11.39 4.00 -4.09
C CYS A 104 -10.23 4.50 -4.96
N TYR A 105 -9.32 5.20 -4.31
CA TYR A 105 -7.94 5.33 -4.77
C TYR A 105 -7.09 4.20 -4.18
N PHE A 106 -5.93 3.97 -4.75
CA PHE A 106 -4.98 3.03 -4.17
C PHE A 106 -3.54 3.49 -4.33
N VAL A 107 -2.69 3.00 -3.43
CA VAL A 107 -1.25 3.24 -3.44
C VAL A 107 -0.56 1.90 -3.23
N ASN A 108 0.40 1.58 -4.09
CA ASN A 108 1.26 0.41 -3.91
C ASN A 108 2.50 0.82 -3.12
N ALA A 109 2.68 0.23 -1.95
CA ALA A 109 3.82 0.47 -1.07
C ALA A 109 4.70 -0.77 -0.99
N ASN A 110 6.01 -0.57 -0.92
CA ASN A 110 6.94 -1.68 -0.80
C ASN A 110 8.16 -1.33 0.08
N ALA A 111 8.86 -2.37 0.52
CA ALA A 111 10.08 -2.25 1.30
C ALA A 111 10.96 -3.50 1.14
N THR A 112 12.25 -3.32 1.31
CA THR A 112 13.21 -4.43 1.35
C THR A 112 13.29 -5.07 2.73
N SER A 113 12.89 -4.34 3.78
CA SER A 113 12.83 -4.81 5.16
C SER A 113 11.40 -5.15 5.55
N ALA A 114 11.21 -6.16 6.39
CA ALA A 114 9.89 -6.56 6.87
C ALA A 114 9.20 -5.41 7.61
N PRO A 115 7.92 -5.10 7.29
CA PRO A 115 7.15 -4.13 8.05
C PRO A 115 6.84 -4.67 9.44
N GLY A 116 6.81 -3.78 10.44
CA GLY A 116 6.20 -4.10 11.73
C GLY A 116 4.69 -4.20 11.56
N ILE A 117 4.08 -5.22 12.15
CA ILE A 117 2.64 -5.43 12.08
C ILE A 117 2.10 -5.53 13.50
N VAL A 118 1.20 -4.62 13.84
CA VAL A 118 0.63 -4.53 15.18
C VAL A 118 -0.89 -4.52 15.15
N ASP A 119 -1.51 -4.80 16.29
CA ASP A 119 -2.95 -4.63 16.51
C ASP A 119 -3.29 -3.19 16.95
N VAL A 120 -4.56 -2.94 17.28
CA VAL A 120 -5.01 -1.61 17.72
C VAL A 120 -4.40 -1.15 19.04
N ASP A 121 -3.96 -2.09 19.88
CA ASP A 121 -3.27 -1.81 21.14
C ASP A 121 -1.75 -1.69 20.96
N ARG A 122 -1.28 -1.77 19.74
CA ARG A 122 0.15 -1.71 19.36
C ARG A 122 0.95 -2.92 19.83
N ASN A 123 0.30 -4.04 20.02
CA ASN A 123 0.97 -5.32 20.28
C ASN A 123 1.32 -5.99 18.96
N PRO A 124 2.53 -6.57 18.84
CA PRO A 124 2.92 -7.29 17.62
C PRO A 124 1.95 -8.43 17.28
N ILE A 125 1.56 -8.53 16.03
CA ILE A 125 0.79 -9.66 15.50
C ILE A 125 1.80 -10.68 14.97
N LEU A 126 1.82 -11.88 15.57
CA LEU A 126 2.75 -12.94 15.21
C LEU A 126 2.11 -14.05 14.39
N THR A 127 0.79 -14.17 14.45
CA THR A 127 0.02 -15.18 13.72
C THR A 127 -0.26 -14.73 12.30
N ARG A 128 0.35 -15.40 11.32
CA ARG A 128 0.26 -15.00 9.90
C ARG A 128 -1.17 -14.98 9.37
N SER A 129 -2.03 -15.90 9.81
CA SER A 129 -3.42 -15.98 9.39
C SER A 129 -4.28 -14.78 9.79
N GLU A 130 -3.82 -13.97 10.75
CA GLU A 130 -4.54 -12.76 11.16
C GLU A 130 -4.36 -11.59 10.18
N VAL A 131 -3.35 -11.64 9.31
CA VAL A 131 -3.05 -10.59 8.34
C VAL A 131 -3.00 -11.19 6.94
N TYR A 132 -3.98 -10.83 6.15
CA TYR A 132 -4.22 -11.39 4.81
C TYR A 132 -4.79 -10.29 3.90
N SER A 133 -4.83 -10.53 2.60
CA SER A 133 -5.47 -9.61 1.67
C SER A 133 -6.98 -9.55 1.94
N GLY A 134 -7.48 -8.36 2.26
CA GLY A 134 -8.86 -8.11 2.66
C GLY A 134 -9.01 -7.46 4.04
N VAL A 135 -7.98 -7.51 4.87
CA VAL A 135 -7.93 -6.85 6.18
C VAL A 135 -8.04 -5.34 6.03
N TYR A 136 -8.74 -4.71 6.96
CA TYR A 136 -8.76 -3.25 7.12
C TYR A 136 -7.76 -2.83 8.18
N GLY A 137 -6.96 -1.84 7.85
CA GLY A 137 -5.96 -1.35 8.79
C GLY A 137 -5.26 -0.09 8.29
N ARG A 138 -4.56 0.55 9.21
CA ARG A 138 -3.76 1.73 8.94
C ARG A 138 -2.39 1.31 8.44
N ALA A 139 -1.81 2.13 7.59
CA ALA A 139 -0.44 1.94 7.11
C ALA A 139 0.39 3.19 7.36
N SER A 140 1.61 2.98 7.81
CA SER A 140 2.63 4.02 7.87
C SER A 140 3.49 3.91 6.62
N ILE A 141 3.47 4.94 5.80
CA ILE A 141 4.12 4.99 4.49
C ILE A 141 4.92 6.29 4.34
N THR A 142 5.96 6.25 3.51
CA THR A 142 6.78 7.42 3.20
C THR A 142 6.95 7.55 1.70
N PHE A 143 6.66 8.74 1.17
CA PHE A 143 6.82 9.05 -0.24
C PHE A 143 8.23 9.58 -0.50
N TYR A 144 8.80 9.22 -1.64
CA TYR A 144 10.14 9.67 -2.03
C TYR A 144 10.27 9.75 -3.55
N ALA A 145 11.09 10.70 -4.00
CA ALA A 145 11.44 10.82 -5.41
C ALA A 145 12.46 9.76 -5.82
N PHE A 146 12.31 9.24 -7.03
CA PHE A 146 13.29 8.32 -7.63
C PHE A 146 13.61 8.73 -9.07
N ASN A 147 14.80 8.35 -9.49
CA ASN A 147 15.27 8.45 -10.87
C ASN A 147 16.17 7.24 -11.14
N SER A 148 15.67 6.29 -11.90
CA SER A 148 16.37 5.07 -12.27
C SER A 148 16.53 5.04 -13.79
N SER A 149 17.71 5.43 -14.26
CA SER A 149 18.04 5.47 -15.69
C SER A 149 17.03 6.24 -16.54
N GLY A 150 16.58 7.40 -16.05
CA GLY A 150 15.60 8.25 -16.72
C GLY A 150 14.14 7.90 -16.42
N ASN A 151 13.88 6.80 -15.75
CA ASN A 151 12.56 6.49 -15.19
C ASN A 151 12.39 7.27 -13.88
N ARG A 152 11.54 8.29 -13.91
CA ARG A 152 11.42 9.28 -12.83
C ARG A 152 10.01 9.28 -12.25
N GLY A 153 9.93 9.47 -10.95
CA GLY A 153 8.65 9.57 -10.29
C GLY A 153 8.74 9.70 -8.78
N ILE A 154 7.57 9.60 -8.17
CA ILE A 154 7.42 9.49 -6.72
C ILE A 154 6.98 8.06 -6.42
N ALA A 155 7.66 7.43 -5.48
CA ALA A 155 7.35 6.08 -5.01
C ALA A 155 6.87 6.12 -3.57
N CYS A 156 6.32 5.01 -3.11
CA CYS A 156 5.80 4.85 -1.75
C CYS A 156 6.53 3.70 -1.05
N GLY A 157 7.21 4.02 0.05
CA GLY A 157 7.84 3.06 0.93
C GLY A 157 6.89 2.60 2.04
N LEU A 158 6.92 1.32 2.34
CA LEU A 158 6.15 0.72 3.43
C LEU A 158 6.99 0.72 4.70
N ASN A 159 6.46 1.29 5.78
CA ASN A 159 7.12 1.28 7.08
C ASN A 159 6.48 0.22 8.00
N ASN A 160 5.24 0.44 8.40
CA ASN A 160 4.54 -0.39 9.38
C ASN A 160 3.05 -0.49 9.06
N LEU A 161 2.40 -1.50 9.64
CA LEU A 161 0.98 -1.79 9.46
C LEU A 161 0.30 -1.98 10.82
N GLN A 162 -0.90 -1.44 10.96
CA GLN A 162 -1.76 -1.64 12.12
C GLN A 162 -3.10 -2.22 11.68
N LYS A 163 -3.36 -3.47 12.03
CA LYS A 163 -4.66 -4.11 11.75
C LYS A 163 -5.73 -3.48 12.65
N VAL A 164 -6.85 -3.09 12.05
CA VAL A 164 -8.01 -2.52 12.74
C VAL A 164 -9.15 -3.54 12.84
N ARG A 165 -9.46 -4.22 11.75
CA ARG A 165 -10.51 -5.24 11.70
C ARG A 165 -10.33 -6.24 10.57
N ASP A 166 -10.98 -7.38 10.70
CA ASP A 166 -11.08 -8.34 9.61
C ASP A 166 -11.94 -7.81 8.47
N GLY A 167 -11.72 -8.35 7.29
CA GLY A 167 -12.52 -8.12 6.11
C GLY A 167 -12.69 -9.40 5.30
N GLU A 168 -13.53 -9.37 4.29
CA GLU A 168 -13.65 -10.46 3.34
C GLU A 168 -12.29 -10.72 2.66
N PRO A 169 -11.78 -11.96 2.67
CA PRO A 169 -10.54 -12.26 1.95
C PRO A 169 -10.63 -11.88 0.48
N LEU A 170 -9.59 -11.21 0.01
CA LEU A 170 -9.42 -10.85 -1.40
C LEU A 170 -8.43 -11.81 -2.05
N GLY A 171 -8.83 -12.44 -3.13
CA GLY A 171 -7.94 -13.25 -3.93
C GLY A 171 -8.07 -14.75 -3.73
N GLY A 172 -7.56 -15.42 -4.59
CA GLY A 172 -7.53 -16.61 -5.31
C GLY A 172 -7.67 -17.96 -4.62
N LYS A 173 -7.75 -18.05 -3.32
CA LYS A 173 -8.00 -19.33 -2.66
C LYS A 173 -9.47 -19.42 -2.27
N ALA A 174 -10.21 -20.30 -2.92
CA ALA A 174 -11.58 -20.60 -2.54
C ALA A 174 -11.63 -21.01 -1.07
N SER A 175 -12.64 -20.55 -0.33
CA SER A 175 -12.88 -21.02 1.03
C SER A 175 -13.30 -22.49 1.01
N ALA A 176 -13.03 -23.22 2.09
CA ALA A 176 -13.48 -24.59 2.22
C ALA A 176 -15.01 -24.71 2.05
N GLU A 177 -15.76 -23.73 2.57
CA GLU A 177 -17.22 -23.68 2.39
C GLU A 177 -17.63 -23.59 0.91
N ALA A 178 -16.95 -22.73 0.14
CA ALA A 178 -17.22 -22.58 -1.29
C ALA A 178 -16.85 -23.84 -2.08
N ASP A 179 -15.71 -24.47 -1.76
CA ASP A 179 -15.26 -25.70 -2.42
C ASP A 179 -16.21 -26.88 -2.18
N PHE A 180 -16.76 -26.97 -0.99
CA PHE A 180 -17.62 -28.08 -0.60
C PHE A 180 -19.12 -27.78 -0.71
N ALA A 181 -19.51 -26.66 -1.28
CA ALA A 181 -20.90 -26.28 -1.52
C ALA A 181 -21.45 -26.72 -2.89
N THR A 182 -20.63 -27.36 -3.73
CA THR A 182 -21.03 -27.77 -5.09
C THR A 182 -21.43 -29.25 -5.15
N ASP A 183 -22.45 -29.56 -5.97
CA ASP A 183 -22.98 -30.90 -6.17
C ASP A 183 -21.95 -31.91 -6.74
N GLU A 184 -20.82 -31.42 -7.23
CA GLU A 184 -19.74 -32.28 -7.76
C GLU A 184 -19.05 -33.12 -6.67
N ASP A 185 -19.15 -32.68 -5.41
CA ASP A 185 -18.58 -33.46 -4.28
C ASP A 185 -19.52 -34.51 -3.72
N ASP A 186 -20.82 -34.41 -4.03
CA ASP A 186 -21.80 -35.42 -3.61
C ASP A 186 -21.62 -36.78 -4.33
N ASP A 187 -21.06 -36.79 -5.53
CA ASP A 187 -20.74 -38.00 -6.29
C ASP A 187 -19.64 -38.85 -5.63
N PHE A 188 -18.91 -38.30 -4.69
CA PHE A 188 -17.81 -39.03 -4.00
C PHE A 188 -18.25 -39.72 -2.71
N LEU A 189 -19.45 -39.40 -2.22
CA LEU A 189 -19.97 -39.90 -0.96
C LEU A 189 -20.95 -41.07 -1.14
N ASP A 190 -21.26 -41.47 -2.36
CA ASP A 190 -22.12 -42.61 -2.70
C ASP A 190 -21.34 -43.93 -2.80
#